data_300fa92140b3e3a8198754ff2e02f7f0
#
_entry.id   300fa92140b3e3a8198754ff2e02f7f0
#
_cell.length_a   1.000
_cell.length_b   1.000
_cell.length_c   1.000
_cell.angle_alpha   90.00
_cell.angle_beta   90.00
_cell.angle_gamma   90.00
#
_symmetry.space_group_name_H-M   'P 1'
#
loop_
_entity.id
_entity.type
_entity.pdbx_description
1 polymer ?
#
loop_
_entity_poly.entity_id
_entity_poly.type
_entity_poly.pdbx_seq_one_letter_code
_entity_poly.pdbx_strand_id
1 'polypeptide(L)'
;MKILANKEIKNLFLSLSLVFGVTFLLAEVFLWLSYRRLSLLLLILFLLAGGAVWAVCFVYFNRQNQIMEQAILQINAYLDGDRNARIECDNEGELYRLFHSINSLAAVLNAHADNELREKEFLKNTISDISHQLKTPLAALNIYNGLLQDEDIEVSSVKEFANLSEQELDRIEVLVQNLLKITKLDAGSIAFEKEIENVADMMQDLELHFAYRAKQEQKEIVLSGADDISLFCDRDWLGEAIGNIVKNALDHTGKGDTIYIKWTALPSAVQITIKDNGCGIHPEDLHHIFKRFYRSRFSKDTQGIGLGLPLAKAIIEAHGGLIEVESELEIGTSFIMNFPIPTKL
;
A
#
# COMPACT_ATOMS: atom_id res chain seq x y z
N MET A 1 -3.81 -37.65 -34.77
CA MET A 1 -2.54 -38.42 -34.71
C MET A 1 -1.65 -38.06 -33.50
N LYS A 2 -1.71 -36.86 -32.95
CA LYS A 2 -0.89 -36.46 -31.78
C LYS A 2 -1.17 -37.24 -30.48
N ILE A 3 -2.40 -37.72 -30.25
CA ILE A 3 -2.80 -38.44 -29.04
C ILE A 3 -2.08 -39.76 -28.87
N LEU A 4 -1.89 -40.52 -29.98
CA LEU A 4 -1.18 -41.80 -29.98
C LEU A 4 0.35 -41.64 -29.88
N ALA A 5 0.87 -40.44 -29.93
CA ALA A 5 2.27 -40.15 -29.62
C ALA A 5 2.58 -40.21 -28.11
N ASN A 6 1.56 -40.04 -27.25
CA ASN A 6 1.73 -40.23 -25.82
C ASN A 6 1.83 -41.72 -25.50
N LYS A 7 2.98 -42.13 -24.93
CA LYS A 7 3.33 -43.54 -24.65
C LYS A 7 2.31 -44.21 -23.70
N GLU A 8 1.80 -43.46 -22.72
CA GLU A 8 0.83 -43.98 -21.74
C GLU A 8 -0.53 -44.25 -22.40
N ILE A 9 -1.02 -43.29 -23.20
CA ILE A 9 -2.28 -43.46 -23.94
C ILE A 9 -2.18 -44.62 -24.96
N LYS A 10 -1.06 -44.70 -25.67
CA LYS A 10 -0.80 -45.79 -26.58
C LYS A 10 -0.81 -47.16 -25.86
N ASN A 11 -0.16 -47.28 -24.72
CA ASN A 11 -0.14 -48.48 -23.90
C ASN A 11 -1.54 -48.86 -23.41
N LEU A 12 -2.35 -47.87 -23.00
CA LEU A 12 -3.74 -48.08 -22.59
C LEU A 12 -4.57 -48.66 -23.74
N PHE A 13 -4.47 -48.10 -24.95
CA PHE A 13 -5.18 -48.64 -26.11
C PHE A 13 -4.70 -50.05 -26.50
N LEU A 14 -3.39 -50.34 -26.37
CA LEU A 14 -2.83 -51.67 -26.59
C LEU A 14 -3.34 -52.67 -25.54
N SER A 15 -3.33 -52.33 -24.27
CA SER A 15 -3.83 -53.19 -23.21
C SER A 15 -5.34 -53.45 -23.33
N LEU A 16 -6.12 -52.42 -23.71
CA LEU A 16 -7.54 -52.57 -23.96
C LEU A 16 -7.83 -53.51 -25.13
N SER A 17 -7.09 -53.38 -26.24
CA SER A 17 -7.19 -54.30 -27.40
C SER A 17 -6.78 -55.74 -27.06
N LEU A 18 -5.75 -55.90 -26.22
CA LEU A 18 -5.30 -57.19 -25.75
C LEU A 18 -6.36 -57.86 -24.85
N VAL A 19 -6.99 -57.11 -23.91
CA VAL A 19 -8.07 -57.64 -23.06
C VAL A 19 -9.25 -58.08 -23.92
N PHE A 20 -9.69 -57.27 -24.89
CA PHE A 20 -10.76 -57.68 -25.80
C PHE A 20 -10.40 -58.88 -26.62
N GLY A 21 -9.16 -59.01 -27.10
CA GLY A 21 -8.67 -60.20 -27.85
C GLY A 21 -8.66 -61.46 -27.00
N VAL A 22 -8.17 -61.36 -25.76
CA VAL A 22 -8.12 -62.54 -24.86
C VAL A 22 -9.53 -62.96 -24.44
N THR A 23 -10.43 -62.04 -24.11
CA THR A 23 -11.82 -62.37 -23.74
C THR A 23 -12.59 -62.98 -24.90
N PHE A 24 -12.37 -62.48 -26.13
CA PHE A 24 -12.93 -63.08 -27.32
C PHE A 24 -12.43 -64.54 -27.53
N LEU A 25 -11.12 -64.78 -27.44
CA LEU A 25 -10.54 -66.11 -27.56
C LEU A 25 -11.09 -67.12 -26.54
N LEU A 26 -11.21 -66.65 -25.26
CA LEU A 26 -11.80 -67.51 -24.23
C LEU A 26 -13.26 -67.82 -24.48
N ALA A 27 -14.05 -66.87 -24.97
CA ALA A 27 -15.45 -67.09 -25.34
C ALA A 27 -15.61 -68.08 -26.52
N GLU A 28 -14.77 -67.93 -27.56
CA GLU A 28 -14.76 -68.90 -28.72
C GLU A 28 -14.33 -70.27 -28.30
N VAL A 29 -13.28 -70.45 -27.49
CA VAL A 29 -12.83 -71.75 -26.95
C VAL A 29 -13.96 -72.42 -26.13
N PHE A 30 -14.67 -71.63 -25.28
CA PHE A 30 -15.79 -72.13 -24.49
C PHE A 30 -16.93 -72.65 -25.43
N LEU A 31 -17.32 -71.88 -26.44
CA LEU A 31 -18.34 -72.27 -27.41
C LEU A 31 -17.93 -73.53 -28.25
N TRP A 32 -16.67 -73.60 -28.62
CA TRP A 32 -16.15 -74.76 -29.35
C TRP A 32 -16.18 -76.06 -28.51
N LEU A 33 -15.81 -75.91 -27.18
CA LEU A 33 -15.86 -77.05 -26.26
C LEU A 33 -17.30 -77.49 -25.97
N SER A 34 -18.26 -76.55 -25.85
CA SER A 34 -19.65 -76.82 -25.48
C SER A 34 -20.50 -77.26 -26.67
N TYR A 35 -20.35 -76.64 -27.84
CA TYR A 35 -21.25 -76.79 -28.99
C TYR A 35 -20.54 -77.22 -30.26
N ARG A 36 -19.22 -77.39 -30.24
CA ARG A 36 -18.41 -77.78 -31.43
C ARG A 36 -18.60 -76.88 -32.66
N ARG A 37 -18.96 -75.62 -32.46
CA ARG A 37 -19.18 -74.61 -33.51
C ARG A 37 -18.50 -73.30 -33.15
N LEU A 38 -17.90 -72.63 -34.14
CA LEU A 38 -17.42 -71.22 -33.99
C LEU A 38 -18.57 -70.30 -34.35
N SER A 39 -18.71 -69.17 -33.57
CA SER A 39 -19.80 -68.20 -33.74
C SER A 39 -19.34 -66.91 -34.43
N LEU A 40 -19.66 -66.78 -35.71
CA LEU A 40 -19.36 -65.61 -36.50
C LEU A 40 -20.10 -64.33 -35.91
N LEU A 41 -21.29 -64.55 -35.31
CA LEU A 41 -22.08 -63.54 -34.68
C LEU A 41 -21.33 -63.00 -33.44
N LEU A 42 -20.69 -63.82 -32.63
CA LEU A 42 -19.93 -63.45 -31.49
C LEU A 42 -18.71 -62.59 -31.87
N LEU A 43 -18.00 -62.97 -32.97
CA LEU A 43 -16.92 -62.17 -33.54
C LEU A 43 -17.39 -60.71 -33.87
N ILE A 44 -18.50 -60.62 -34.58
CA ILE A 44 -19.08 -59.31 -34.97
C ILE A 44 -19.44 -58.51 -33.75
N LEU A 45 -20.08 -59.10 -32.73
CA LEU A 45 -20.43 -58.42 -31.50
C LEU A 45 -19.21 -57.90 -30.73
N PHE A 46 -18.13 -58.68 -30.60
CA PHE A 46 -16.89 -58.26 -29.97
C PHE A 46 -16.18 -57.14 -30.72
N LEU A 47 -16.15 -57.19 -32.07
CA LEU A 47 -15.57 -56.15 -32.91
C LEU A 47 -16.36 -54.84 -32.77
N LEU A 48 -17.70 -54.89 -32.75
CA LEU A 48 -18.55 -53.73 -32.55
C LEU A 48 -18.37 -53.14 -31.13
N ALA A 49 -18.40 -53.99 -30.11
CA ALA A 49 -18.21 -53.53 -28.71
C ALA A 49 -16.80 -52.97 -28.51
N GLY A 50 -15.76 -53.65 -28.98
CA GLY A 50 -14.39 -53.16 -28.90
C GLY A 50 -14.18 -51.84 -29.65
N GLY A 51 -14.74 -51.74 -30.85
CA GLY A 51 -14.71 -50.53 -31.67
C GLY A 51 -15.45 -49.35 -30.99
N ALA A 52 -16.60 -49.61 -30.39
CA ALA A 52 -17.35 -48.59 -29.64
C ALA A 52 -16.56 -48.07 -28.42
N VAL A 53 -16.01 -48.99 -27.61
CA VAL A 53 -15.18 -48.57 -26.44
C VAL A 53 -13.95 -47.81 -26.91
N TRP A 54 -13.29 -48.27 -27.96
CA TRP A 54 -12.12 -47.58 -28.52
C TRP A 54 -12.46 -46.17 -29.02
N ALA A 55 -13.61 -45.98 -29.70
CA ALA A 55 -14.10 -44.70 -30.19
C ALA A 55 -14.40 -43.76 -29.03
N VAL A 56 -15.09 -44.23 -27.98
CA VAL A 56 -15.42 -43.43 -26.80
C VAL A 56 -14.13 -42.97 -26.09
N CYS A 57 -13.18 -43.87 -25.84
CA CYS A 57 -11.90 -43.53 -25.26
C CYS A 57 -11.11 -42.51 -26.12
N PHE A 58 -11.11 -42.71 -27.44
CA PHE A 58 -10.43 -41.81 -28.37
C PHE A 58 -11.03 -40.39 -28.31
N VAL A 59 -12.36 -40.27 -28.36
CA VAL A 59 -13.05 -38.95 -28.24
C VAL A 59 -12.74 -38.30 -26.92
N TYR A 60 -12.79 -39.06 -25.81
CA TYR A 60 -12.48 -38.56 -24.49
C TYR A 60 -11.04 -38.00 -24.38
N PHE A 61 -10.05 -38.79 -24.77
CA PHE A 61 -8.65 -38.32 -24.69
C PHE A 61 -8.35 -37.20 -25.69
N ASN A 62 -9.02 -37.16 -26.84
CA ASN A 62 -8.89 -36.07 -27.79
C ASN A 62 -9.37 -34.75 -27.18
N ARG A 63 -10.52 -34.80 -26.54
CA ARG A 63 -11.06 -33.61 -25.81
C ARG A 63 -10.14 -33.16 -24.70
N GLN A 64 -9.61 -34.08 -23.90
CA GLN A 64 -8.68 -33.74 -22.81
C GLN A 64 -7.37 -33.13 -23.36
N ASN A 65 -6.85 -33.67 -24.47
CA ASN A 65 -5.65 -33.11 -25.10
C ASN A 65 -5.88 -31.69 -25.64
N GLN A 66 -7.03 -31.42 -26.23
CA GLN A 66 -7.39 -30.07 -26.70
C GLN A 66 -7.46 -29.06 -25.56
N ILE A 67 -8.09 -29.42 -24.43
CA ILE A 67 -8.16 -28.58 -23.23
C ILE A 67 -6.74 -28.27 -22.72
N MET A 68 -5.87 -29.27 -22.66
CA MET A 68 -4.50 -29.09 -22.21
C MET A 68 -3.67 -28.22 -23.18
N GLU A 69 -3.82 -28.40 -24.51
CA GLU A 69 -3.16 -27.52 -25.49
C GLU A 69 -3.61 -26.08 -25.37
N GLN A 70 -4.91 -25.83 -25.14
CA GLN A 70 -5.43 -24.48 -24.90
C GLN A 70 -4.87 -23.87 -23.60
N ALA A 71 -4.81 -24.66 -22.52
CA ALA A 71 -4.22 -24.21 -21.26
C ALA A 71 -2.74 -23.82 -21.42
N ILE A 72 -1.97 -24.63 -22.15
CA ILE A 72 -0.55 -24.34 -22.44
C ILE A 72 -0.42 -23.06 -23.27
N LEU A 73 -1.29 -22.81 -24.24
CA LEU A 73 -1.28 -21.58 -25.02
C LEU A 73 -1.53 -20.34 -24.14
N GLN A 74 -2.49 -20.43 -23.20
CA GLN A 74 -2.77 -19.33 -22.28
C GLN A 74 -1.61 -19.08 -21.30
N ILE A 75 -0.97 -20.14 -20.79
CA ILE A 75 0.23 -20.03 -19.95
C ILE A 75 1.36 -19.34 -20.72
N ASN A 76 1.62 -19.76 -21.96
CA ASN A 76 2.65 -19.15 -22.79
C ASN A 76 2.34 -17.67 -23.10
N ALA A 77 1.09 -17.35 -23.42
CA ALA A 77 0.67 -15.96 -23.61
C ALA A 77 0.93 -15.11 -22.35
N TYR A 78 0.67 -15.65 -21.15
CA TYR A 78 1.00 -14.99 -19.89
C TYR A 78 2.51 -14.78 -19.71
N LEU A 79 3.32 -15.79 -20.02
CA LEU A 79 4.79 -15.71 -19.96
C LEU A 79 5.36 -14.72 -20.98
N ASP A 80 4.72 -14.57 -22.14
CA ASP A 80 5.09 -13.63 -23.19
C ASP A 80 4.64 -12.18 -22.88
N GLY A 81 3.97 -11.96 -21.72
CA GLY A 81 3.64 -10.65 -21.18
C GLY A 81 2.16 -10.26 -21.22
N ASP A 82 1.28 -11.11 -21.72
CA ASP A 82 -0.17 -10.87 -21.63
C ASP A 82 -0.68 -11.17 -20.21
N ARG A 83 -0.64 -10.18 -19.34
CA ARG A 83 -1.08 -10.27 -17.95
C ARG A 83 -2.56 -10.65 -17.78
N ASN A 84 -3.37 -10.57 -18.84
CA ASN A 84 -4.80 -10.90 -18.82
C ASN A 84 -5.09 -12.31 -19.29
N ALA A 85 -4.10 -13.02 -19.84
CA ALA A 85 -4.26 -14.41 -20.26
C ALA A 85 -4.72 -15.27 -19.08
N ARG A 86 -5.80 -16.03 -19.27
CA ARG A 86 -6.40 -16.90 -18.25
C ARG A 86 -6.81 -18.22 -18.91
N ILE A 87 -6.66 -19.31 -18.16
CA ILE A 87 -7.13 -20.62 -18.55
C ILE A 87 -8.63 -20.70 -18.24
N GLU A 88 -9.44 -21.15 -19.19
CA GLU A 88 -10.86 -21.43 -18.96
C GLU A 88 -11.03 -22.57 -17.93
N CYS A 89 -11.83 -22.32 -16.88
CA CYS A 89 -12.03 -23.27 -15.78
C CYS A 89 -13.53 -23.41 -15.39
N ASP A 90 -14.43 -23.30 -16.38
CA ASP A 90 -15.88 -23.33 -16.18
C ASP A 90 -16.47 -24.72 -15.95
N ASN A 91 -15.67 -25.78 -16.00
CA ASN A 91 -16.11 -27.16 -15.80
C ASN A 91 -15.61 -27.73 -14.46
N GLU A 92 -16.26 -28.81 -14.02
CA GLU A 92 -15.90 -29.54 -12.80
C GLU A 92 -14.84 -30.61 -13.08
N GLY A 93 -13.98 -30.85 -12.09
CA GLY A 93 -12.95 -31.91 -12.14
C GLY A 93 -11.59 -31.45 -11.62
N GLU A 94 -10.71 -32.42 -11.36
CA GLU A 94 -9.39 -32.14 -10.77
C GLU A 94 -8.50 -31.30 -11.67
N LEU A 95 -8.61 -31.44 -12.98
CA LEU A 95 -7.88 -30.63 -13.94
C LEU A 95 -8.28 -29.15 -13.86
N TYR A 96 -9.57 -28.87 -13.69
CA TYR A 96 -10.07 -27.50 -13.58
C TYR A 96 -9.71 -26.86 -12.23
N ARG A 97 -9.63 -27.66 -11.16
CA ARG A 97 -9.06 -27.18 -9.86
C ARG A 97 -7.60 -26.76 -10.03
N LEU A 98 -6.81 -27.50 -10.78
CA LEU A 98 -5.43 -27.12 -11.11
C LEU A 98 -5.40 -25.80 -11.91
N PHE A 99 -6.25 -25.66 -12.93
CA PHE A 99 -6.34 -24.44 -13.73
C PHE A 99 -6.75 -23.23 -12.88
N HIS A 100 -7.69 -23.42 -11.97
CA HIS A 100 -8.08 -22.37 -11.02
C HIS A 100 -6.90 -21.96 -10.12
N SER A 101 -6.12 -22.91 -9.63
CA SER A 101 -4.92 -22.64 -8.83
C SER A 101 -3.86 -21.87 -9.63
N ILE A 102 -3.67 -22.22 -10.92
CA ILE A 102 -2.75 -21.49 -11.82
C ILE A 102 -3.23 -20.06 -12.07
N ASN A 103 -4.53 -19.85 -12.31
CA ASN A 103 -5.10 -18.51 -12.48
C ASN A 103 -4.97 -17.67 -11.22
N SER A 104 -5.16 -18.28 -10.04
CA SER A 104 -4.95 -17.61 -8.74
C SER A 104 -3.49 -17.20 -8.53
N LEU A 105 -2.55 -18.08 -8.89
CA LEU A 105 -1.12 -17.78 -8.86
C LEU A 105 -0.76 -16.60 -9.78
N ALA A 106 -1.30 -16.61 -11.01
CA ALA A 106 -1.11 -15.49 -11.95
C ALA A 106 -1.67 -14.18 -11.42
N ALA A 107 -2.82 -14.21 -10.74
CA ALA A 107 -3.40 -13.02 -10.11
C ALA A 107 -2.52 -12.48 -8.97
N VAL A 108 -1.97 -13.36 -8.11
CA VAL A 108 -1.03 -12.97 -7.03
C VAL A 108 0.25 -12.38 -7.62
N LEU A 109 0.82 -13.01 -8.66
CA LEU A 109 2.03 -12.50 -9.32
C LEU A 109 1.80 -11.12 -9.94
N ASN A 110 0.66 -10.89 -10.59
CA ASN A 110 0.31 -9.58 -11.12
C ASN A 110 0.19 -8.52 -10.02
N ALA A 111 -0.48 -8.85 -8.90
CA ALA A 111 -0.60 -7.95 -7.76
C ALA A 111 0.77 -7.59 -7.16
N HIS A 112 1.69 -8.55 -7.03
CA HIS A 112 3.06 -8.29 -6.60
C HIS A 112 3.82 -7.40 -7.56
N ALA A 113 3.74 -7.67 -8.87
CA ALA A 113 4.42 -6.86 -9.89
C ALA A 113 3.89 -5.41 -9.90
N ASP A 114 2.58 -5.23 -9.73
CA ASP A 114 1.98 -3.89 -9.66
C ASP A 114 2.38 -3.13 -8.39
N ASN A 115 2.48 -3.83 -7.26
CA ASN A 115 2.97 -3.24 -6.01
C ASN A 115 4.45 -2.83 -6.14
N GLU A 116 5.31 -3.70 -6.70
CA GLU A 116 6.72 -3.39 -6.93
C GLU A 116 6.91 -2.17 -7.84
N LEU A 117 6.10 -2.06 -8.90
CA LEU A 117 6.11 -0.89 -9.78
C LEU A 117 5.71 0.38 -9.03
N ARG A 118 4.66 0.33 -8.20
CA ARG A 118 4.23 1.47 -7.38
C ARG A 118 5.30 1.89 -6.37
N GLU A 119 5.94 0.93 -5.70
CA GLU A 119 7.03 1.21 -4.77
C GLU A 119 8.23 1.86 -5.47
N LYS A 120 8.60 1.36 -6.65
CA LYS A 120 9.68 1.93 -7.45
C LYS A 120 9.37 3.36 -7.92
N GLU A 121 8.15 3.60 -8.36
CA GLU A 121 7.70 4.93 -8.77
C GLU A 121 7.64 5.90 -7.58
N PHE A 122 7.15 5.43 -6.44
CA PHE A 122 7.15 6.17 -5.18
C PHE A 122 8.57 6.56 -4.75
N LEU A 123 9.53 5.62 -4.76
CA LEU A 123 10.93 5.88 -4.45
C LEU A 123 11.55 6.91 -5.40
N LYS A 124 11.32 6.77 -6.71
CA LYS A 124 11.82 7.71 -7.72
C LYS A 124 11.30 9.13 -7.46
N ASN A 125 10.00 9.28 -7.21
CA ASN A 125 9.39 10.56 -6.94
C ASN A 125 9.93 11.17 -5.63
N THR A 126 10.04 10.37 -4.57
CA THR A 126 10.59 10.81 -3.29
C THR A 126 12.03 11.31 -3.41
N ILE A 127 12.90 10.59 -4.13
CA ILE A 127 14.29 11.02 -4.37
C ILE A 127 14.34 12.32 -5.18
N SER A 128 13.47 12.46 -6.18
CA SER A 128 13.37 13.70 -6.96
C SER A 128 12.95 14.88 -6.09
N ASP A 129 11.94 14.69 -5.24
CA ASP A 129 11.44 15.74 -4.35
C ASP A 129 12.50 16.16 -3.31
N ILE A 130 13.21 15.19 -2.70
CA ILE A 130 14.34 15.45 -1.78
C ILE A 130 15.41 16.28 -2.50
N SER A 131 15.77 15.89 -3.71
CA SER A 131 16.81 16.57 -4.49
C SER A 131 16.42 18.02 -4.77
N HIS A 132 15.17 18.27 -5.11
CA HIS A 132 14.64 19.61 -5.33
C HIS A 132 14.63 20.44 -4.04
N GLN A 133 14.19 19.86 -2.91
CA GLN A 133 14.13 20.56 -1.61
C GLN A 133 15.51 20.86 -1.01
N LEU A 134 16.53 20.05 -1.32
CA LEU A 134 17.92 20.32 -0.93
C LEU A 134 18.62 21.33 -1.85
N LYS A 135 18.30 21.33 -3.14
CA LYS A 135 18.96 22.21 -4.11
C LYS A 135 18.71 23.69 -3.81
N THR A 136 17.54 24.04 -3.35
CA THR A 136 17.14 25.44 -3.07
C THR A 136 17.97 26.06 -1.95
N PRO A 137 18.01 25.49 -0.72
CA PRO A 137 18.82 26.02 0.38
C PRO A 137 20.32 25.96 0.07
N LEU A 138 20.82 24.93 -0.61
CA LEU A 138 22.22 24.85 -1.02
C LEU A 138 22.59 25.95 -2.02
N ALA A 139 21.69 26.29 -2.95
CA ALA A 139 21.91 27.40 -3.87
C ALA A 139 21.97 28.76 -3.14
N ALA A 140 21.06 28.97 -2.15
CA ALA A 140 21.09 30.17 -1.31
C ALA A 140 22.38 30.27 -0.49
N LEU A 141 22.81 29.17 0.14
CA LEU A 141 24.08 29.11 0.88
C LEU A 141 25.28 29.44 -0.01
N ASN A 142 25.32 28.94 -1.25
CA ASN A 142 26.38 29.25 -2.20
C ASN A 142 26.40 30.76 -2.54
N ILE A 143 25.23 31.39 -2.70
CA ILE A 143 25.13 32.83 -2.95
C ILE A 143 25.62 33.62 -1.72
N TYR A 144 25.16 33.29 -0.51
CA TYR A 144 25.56 34.01 0.70
C TYR A 144 27.06 33.85 0.96
N ASN A 145 27.62 32.64 0.75
CA ASN A 145 29.05 32.40 0.87
C ASN A 145 29.86 33.20 -0.16
N GLY A 146 29.38 33.32 -1.41
CA GLY A 146 30.00 34.17 -2.42
C GLY A 146 30.00 35.65 -2.04
N LEU A 147 28.88 36.14 -1.47
CA LEU A 147 28.76 37.52 -0.98
C LEU A 147 29.67 37.78 0.22
N LEU A 148 29.83 36.82 1.14
CA LEU A 148 30.73 36.91 2.31
C LEU A 148 32.22 36.93 1.92
N GLN A 149 32.58 36.49 0.71
CA GLN A 149 33.97 36.52 0.20
C GLN A 149 34.30 37.85 -0.51
N ASP A 150 33.34 38.75 -0.65
CA ASP A 150 33.58 40.07 -1.25
C ASP A 150 34.40 40.95 -0.29
N GLU A 151 35.56 41.47 -0.76
CA GLU A 151 36.47 42.28 0.07
C GLU A 151 35.85 43.64 0.47
N ASP A 152 34.86 44.13 -0.29
CA ASP A 152 34.19 45.44 -0.06
C ASP A 152 32.89 45.30 0.76
N ILE A 153 32.60 44.13 1.37
CA ILE A 153 31.36 43.90 2.12
C ILE A 153 31.26 44.73 3.38
N GLU A 154 30.13 45.36 3.63
CA GLU A 154 29.87 46.07 4.89
C GLU A 154 29.71 45.10 6.06
N VAL A 155 30.21 45.46 7.25
CA VAL A 155 30.13 44.65 8.46
C VAL A 155 28.69 44.28 8.85
N SER A 156 27.74 45.19 8.59
CA SER A 156 26.31 44.94 8.77
C SER A 156 25.80 43.78 7.92
N SER A 157 26.23 43.72 6.66
CA SER A 157 25.84 42.70 5.67
C SER A 157 26.49 41.35 5.97
N VAL A 158 27.70 41.33 6.53
CA VAL A 158 28.33 40.08 6.99
C VAL A 158 27.46 39.34 8.02
N LYS A 159 26.95 40.10 9.02
CA LYS A 159 26.07 39.50 10.04
C LYS A 159 24.74 39.04 9.47
N GLU A 160 24.17 39.78 8.54
CA GLU A 160 22.93 39.41 7.84
C GLU A 160 23.08 38.12 7.05
N PHE A 161 24.12 38.01 6.19
CA PHE A 161 24.33 36.80 5.37
C PHE A 161 24.74 35.59 6.23
N ALA A 162 25.46 35.80 7.33
CA ALA A 162 25.74 34.73 8.29
C ALA A 162 24.44 34.20 8.93
N ASN A 163 23.53 35.07 9.36
CA ASN A 163 22.23 34.66 9.92
C ASN A 163 21.37 33.96 8.87
N LEU A 164 21.32 34.45 7.63
CA LEU A 164 20.60 33.81 6.54
C LEU A 164 21.18 32.43 6.21
N SER A 165 22.51 32.27 6.28
CA SER A 165 23.17 30.98 6.08
C SER A 165 22.81 29.99 7.20
N GLU A 166 22.77 30.45 8.45
CA GLU A 166 22.34 29.63 9.59
C GLU A 166 20.89 29.14 9.42
N GLN A 167 19.97 30.04 9.01
CA GLN A 167 18.58 29.66 8.72
C GLN A 167 18.44 28.58 7.65
N GLU A 168 19.22 28.66 6.56
CA GLU A 168 19.18 27.61 5.51
C GLU A 168 19.80 26.30 5.99
N LEU A 169 20.82 26.32 6.85
CA LEU A 169 21.40 25.13 7.48
C LEU A 169 20.38 24.45 8.39
N ASP A 170 19.70 25.21 9.27
CA ASP A 170 18.63 24.71 10.13
C ASP A 170 17.49 24.08 9.32
N ARG A 171 17.16 24.71 8.21
CA ARG A 171 16.14 24.17 7.27
C ARG A 171 16.57 22.82 6.70
N ILE A 172 17.81 22.67 6.28
CA ILE A 172 18.36 21.40 5.79
C ILE A 172 18.35 20.34 6.91
N GLU A 173 18.75 20.71 8.12
CA GLU A 173 18.73 19.80 9.26
C GLU A 173 17.34 19.27 9.56
N VAL A 174 16.34 20.16 9.68
CA VAL A 174 14.93 19.78 9.88
C VAL A 174 14.42 18.89 8.76
N LEU A 175 14.77 19.18 7.50
CA LEU A 175 14.41 18.34 6.34
C LEU A 175 14.95 16.91 6.51
N VAL A 176 16.26 16.78 6.81
CA VAL A 176 16.92 15.47 6.94
C VAL A 176 16.36 14.70 8.13
N GLN A 177 16.16 15.36 9.27
CA GLN A 177 15.60 14.74 10.48
C GLN A 177 14.19 14.20 10.24
N ASN A 178 13.30 15.00 9.64
CA ASN A 178 11.93 14.58 9.33
C ASN A 178 11.92 13.43 8.33
N LEU A 179 12.80 13.44 7.33
CA LEU A 179 12.92 12.36 6.35
C LEU A 179 13.36 11.05 7.00
N LEU A 180 14.36 11.11 7.89
CA LEU A 180 14.84 9.95 8.64
C LEU A 180 13.75 9.38 9.56
N LYS A 181 12.96 10.23 10.22
CA LYS A 181 11.83 9.82 11.05
C LYS A 181 10.76 9.11 10.22
N ILE A 182 10.35 9.71 9.09
CA ILE A 182 9.36 9.13 8.18
C ILE A 182 9.85 7.78 7.62
N THR A 183 11.11 7.68 7.18
CA THR A 183 11.64 6.42 6.63
C THR A 183 11.71 5.31 7.68
N LYS A 184 12.03 5.62 8.94
CA LYS A 184 12.01 4.67 10.04
C LYS A 184 10.58 4.21 10.38
N LEU A 185 9.59 5.13 10.32
CA LEU A 185 8.17 4.82 10.52
C LEU A 185 7.67 3.88 9.42
N ASP A 186 7.94 4.18 8.14
CA ASP A 186 7.55 3.35 7.01
C ASP A 186 8.14 1.94 7.07
N ALA A 187 9.40 1.84 7.50
CA ALA A 187 10.08 0.56 7.66
C ALA A 187 9.61 -0.24 8.90
N GLY A 188 8.72 0.33 9.74
CA GLY A 188 8.30 -0.28 11.00
C GLY A 188 9.46 -0.54 11.97
N SER A 189 10.57 0.21 11.83
CA SER A 189 11.80 0.00 12.59
C SER A 189 11.86 0.78 13.90
N ILE A 190 10.79 1.52 14.23
CA ILE A 190 10.70 2.27 15.48
C ILE A 190 10.07 1.38 16.55
N ALA A 191 10.78 1.17 17.65
CA ALA A 191 10.22 0.62 18.86
C ALA A 191 9.65 1.79 19.69
N PHE A 192 8.32 1.93 19.72
CA PHE A 192 7.65 2.94 20.53
C PHE A 192 7.64 2.51 22.00
N GLU A 193 8.01 3.42 22.88
CA GLU A 193 7.91 3.26 24.33
C GLU A 193 6.52 3.72 24.79
N LYS A 194 5.48 2.89 24.50
CA LYS A 194 4.10 3.25 24.81
C LYS A 194 3.78 2.98 26.27
N GLU A 195 3.27 4.02 26.95
CA GLU A 195 2.78 3.98 28.32
C GLU A 195 1.38 4.60 28.43
N ILE A 196 0.75 4.50 29.58
CA ILE A 196 -0.53 5.17 29.85
C ILE A 196 -0.23 6.61 30.24
N GLU A 197 -0.45 7.52 29.30
CA GLU A 197 -0.17 8.94 29.47
C GLU A 197 -1.45 9.75 29.71
N ASN A 198 -1.36 10.81 30.53
CA ASN A 198 -2.44 11.74 30.73
C ASN A 198 -2.49 12.75 29.57
N VAL A 199 -3.65 12.84 28.88
CA VAL A 199 -3.80 13.69 27.70
C VAL A 199 -3.76 15.16 28.08
N ALA A 200 -4.34 15.56 29.23
CA ALA A 200 -4.34 16.96 29.68
C ALA A 200 -2.90 17.45 29.91
N ASP A 201 -2.05 16.64 30.58
CA ASP A 201 -0.65 16.99 30.84
C ASP A 201 0.13 17.15 29.52
N MET A 202 -0.11 16.27 28.55
CA MET A 202 0.51 16.37 27.22
C MET A 202 0.10 17.64 26.48
N MET A 203 -1.17 18.04 26.54
CA MET A 203 -1.67 19.25 25.89
C MET A 203 -1.15 20.52 26.57
N GLN A 204 -0.98 20.51 27.89
CA GLN A 204 -0.38 21.62 28.66
C GLN A 204 1.09 21.82 28.29
N ASP A 205 1.87 20.73 28.16
CA ASP A 205 3.27 20.81 27.72
C ASP A 205 3.38 21.41 26.31
N LEU A 206 2.48 21.01 25.41
CA LEU A 206 2.42 21.58 24.05
C LEU A 206 2.05 23.06 24.05
N GLU A 207 1.07 23.47 24.86
CA GLU A 207 0.73 24.88 25.01
C GLU A 207 1.93 25.70 25.50
N LEU A 208 2.62 25.23 26.54
CA LEU A 208 3.83 25.87 27.06
C LEU A 208 4.93 25.98 26.01
N HIS A 209 5.12 24.95 25.21
CA HIS A 209 6.11 24.93 24.12
C HIS A 209 5.83 26.03 23.08
N PHE A 210 4.56 26.21 22.70
CA PHE A 210 4.17 27.22 21.70
C PHE A 210 3.78 28.59 22.27
N ALA A 211 3.66 28.73 23.59
CA ALA A 211 3.18 29.95 24.24
C ALA A 211 3.98 31.20 23.87
N TYR A 212 5.31 31.11 23.84
CA TYR A 212 6.18 32.22 23.47
C TYR A 212 5.93 32.71 22.05
N ARG A 213 5.85 31.76 21.10
CA ARG A 213 5.59 32.01 19.67
C ARG A 213 4.19 32.62 19.48
N ALA A 214 3.16 32.01 20.06
CA ALA A 214 1.78 32.48 19.99
C ALA A 214 1.68 33.93 20.50
N LYS A 215 2.31 34.24 21.64
CA LYS A 215 2.35 35.60 22.21
C LYS A 215 3.06 36.60 21.29
N GLN A 216 4.22 36.23 20.70
CA GLN A 216 4.93 37.10 19.76
C GLN A 216 4.08 37.42 18.54
N GLU A 217 3.39 36.41 17.99
CA GLU A 217 2.54 36.53 16.81
C GLU A 217 1.13 37.10 17.17
N GLN A 218 0.86 37.40 18.46
CA GLN A 218 -0.41 37.89 18.97
C GLN A 218 -1.58 36.96 18.64
N LYS A 219 -1.36 35.66 18.84
CA LYS A 219 -2.33 34.57 18.69
C LYS A 219 -2.62 33.97 20.05
N GLU A 220 -3.77 33.28 20.17
CA GLU A 220 -4.17 32.61 21.41
C GLU A 220 -4.25 31.08 21.19
N ILE A 221 -3.81 30.31 22.20
CA ILE A 221 -4.01 28.87 22.25
C ILE A 221 -4.96 28.60 23.42
N VAL A 222 -6.06 27.91 23.17
CA VAL A 222 -7.09 27.59 24.16
C VAL A 222 -7.21 26.09 24.32
N LEU A 223 -7.00 25.59 25.54
CA LEU A 223 -7.15 24.20 25.91
C LEU A 223 -8.56 23.90 26.44
N SER A 224 -9.13 22.76 26.06
CA SER A 224 -10.43 22.30 26.55
C SER A 224 -10.54 20.80 26.56
N GLY A 225 -10.72 20.17 27.71
CA GLY A 225 -10.94 18.75 27.88
C GLY A 225 -11.04 18.36 29.34
N ALA A 226 -11.32 17.11 29.63
CA ALA A 226 -11.33 16.59 30.99
C ALA A 226 -9.92 16.17 31.42
N ASP A 227 -9.60 16.35 32.70
CA ASP A 227 -8.24 16.12 33.24
C ASP A 227 -7.92 14.63 33.45
N ASP A 228 -8.92 13.75 33.43
CA ASP A 228 -8.79 12.33 33.75
C ASP A 228 -8.68 11.41 32.53
N ILE A 229 -8.56 11.97 31.32
CA ILE A 229 -8.46 11.20 30.09
C ILE A 229 -7.03 10.70 29.90
N SER A 230 -6.88 9.39 29.74
CA SER A 230 -5.61 8.73 29.51
C SER A 230 -5.57 8.05 28.15
N LEU A 231 -4.39 7.98 27.54
CA LEU A 231 -4.13 7.34 26.25
C LEU A 231 -2.89 6.44 26.35
N PHE A 232 -2.94 5.25 25.76
CA PHE A 232 -1.79 4.36 25.66
C PHE A 232 -0.96 4.76 24.44
N CYS A 233 0.10 5.52 24.65
CA CYS A 233 0.91 6.10 23.57
C CYS A 233 2.35 6.32 24.02
N ASP A 234 3.22 6.57 23.04
CA ASP A 234 4.54 7.15 23.26
C ASP A 234 4.39 8.66 23.29
N ARG A 235 4.66 9.28 24.46
CA ARG A 235 4.45 10.70 24.72
C ARG A 235 5.22 11.60 23.78
N ASP A 236 6.50 11.27 23.54
CA ASP A 236 7.40 12.11 22.75
C ASP A 236 7.00 12.09 21.27
N TRP A 237 6.74 10.91 20.73
CA TRP A 237 6.29 10.78 19.34
C TRP A 237 4.91 11.39 19.10
N LEU A 238 3.97 11.12 19.99
CA LEU A 238 2.62 11.68 19.83
C LEU A 238 2.62 13.21 20.05
N GLY A 239 3.42 13.70 20.99
CA GLY A 239 3.66 15.12 21.20
C GLY A 239 4.24 15.79 19.94
N GLU A 240 5.19 15.14 19.26
CA GLU A 240 5.72 15.64 18.00
C GLU A 240 4.64 15.69 16.90
N ALA A 241 3.80 14.65 16.78
CA ALA A 241 2.72 14.64 15.81
C ALA A 241 1.72 15.78 16.01
N ILE A 242 1.26 15.94 17.26
CA ILE A 242 0.32 17.00 17.63
C ILE A 242 1.00 18.37 17.46
N GLY A 243 2.26 18.50 17.87
CA GLY A 243 3.07 19.70 17.69
C GLY A 243 3.20 20.15 16.25
N ASN A 244 3.37 19.23 15.30
CA ASN A 244 3.38 19.54 13.86
C ASN A 244 2.03 20.11 13.38
N ILE A 245 0.91 19.62 13.92
CA ILE A 245 -0.42 20.16 13.60
C ILE A 245 -0.63 21.52 14.21
N VAL A 246 -0.25 21.74 15.49
CA VAL A 246 -0.32 23.05 16.15
C VAL A 246 0.56 24.07 15.45
N LYS A 247 1.79 23.68 15.06
CA LYS A 247 2.67 24.53 14.26
C LYS A 247 2.02 24.93 12.94
N ASN A 248 1.39 23.99 12.25
CA ASN A 248 0.68 24.27 11.00
C ASN A 248 -0.49 25.25 11.23
N ALA A 249 -1.26 25.10 12.32
CA ALA A 249 -2.32 26.02 12.69
C ALA A 249 -1.76 27.43 12.98
N LEU A 250 -0.63 27.53 13.68
CA LEU A 250 0.07 28.80 13.89
C LEU A 250 0.55 29.42 12.58
N ASP A 251 1.12 28.64 11.65
CA ASP A 251 1.63 29.15 10.38
C ASP A 251 0.52 29.73 9.48
N HIS A 252 -0.73 29.20 9.60
CA HIS A 252 -1.87 29.56 8.75
C HIS A 252 -2.94 30.42 9.41
N THR A 253 -2.68 30.92 10.62
CA THR A 253 -3.52 31.90 11.33
C THR A 253 -2.88 33.29 11.30
N GLY A 254 -3.71 34.32 11.46
CA GLY A 254 -3.30 35.69 11.52
C GLY A 254 -3.20 36.22 12.95
N LYS A 255 -2.89 37.53 13.07
CA LYS A 255 -2.85 38.24 14.33
C LYS A 255 -4.26 38.36 14.92
N GLY A 256 -4.43 37.94 16.17
CA GLY A 256 -5.71 37.93 16.88
C GLY A 256 -6.52 36.65 16.72
N ASP A 257 -6.01 35.70 15.92
CA ASP A 257 -6.65 34.41 15.73
C ASP A 257 -6.40 33.46 16.91
N THR A 258 -7.25 32.43 17.00
CA THR A 258 -7.24 31.48 18.12
C THR A 258 -7.11 30.04 17.61
N ILE A 259 -6.26 29.27 18.27
CA ILE A 259 -6.11 27.82 18.05
C ILE A 259 -6.73 27.10 19.25
N TYR A 260 -7.74 26.28 19.00
CA TYR A 260 -8.43 25.48 20.00
C TYR A 260 -7.89 24.05 19.98
N ILE A 261 -7.40 23.57 21.12
CA ILE A 261 -6.99 22.19 21.34
C ILE A 261 -8.00 21.55 22.28
N LYS A 262 -8.79 20.61 21.78
CA LYS A 262 -9.84 19.94 22.55
C LYS A 262 -9.59 18.44 22.58
N TRP A 263 -9.80 17.80 23.74
CA TRP A 263 -9.78 16.35 23.87
C TRP A 263 -11.02 15.83 24.60
N THR A 264 -11.51 14.67 24.17
CA THR A 264 -12.75 14.10 24.68
C THR A 264 -12.66 12.57 24.66
N ALA A 265 -13.11 11.92 25.74
CA ALA A 265 -13.30 10.47 25.73
C ALA A 265 -14.63 10.13 25.05
N LEU A 266 -14.56 9.33 24.00
CA LEU A 266 -15.70 8.70 23.34
C LEU A 266 -15.86 7.26 23.87
N PRO A 267 -17.00 6.57 23.65
CA PRO A 267 -17.21 5.20 24.14
C PRO A 267 -16.17 4.18 23.66
N SER A 268 -15.53 4.40 22.51
CA SER A 268 -14.56 3.49 21.89
C SER A 268 -13.24 4.14 21.49
N ALA A 269 -13.06 5.43 21.75
CA ALA A 269 -11.87 6.17 21.36
C ALA A 269 -11.59 7.37 22.24
N VAL A 270 -10.34 7.82 22.29
CA VAL A 270 -9.97 9.17 22.70
C VAL A 270 -9.87 10.02 21.44
N GLN A 271 -10.60 11.13 21.41
CA GLN A 271 -10.54 12.09 20.32
C GLN A 271 -9.78 13.34 20.75
N ILE A 272 -8.80 13.74 19.95
CA ILE A 272 -8.08 15.02 20.08
C ILE A 272 -8.36 15.85 18.84
N THR A 273 -8.83 17.08 19.02
CA THR A 273 -9.16 18.00 17.92
C THR A 273 -8.34 19.27 18.04
N ILE A 274 -7.70 19.68 16.97
CA ILE A 274 -7.00 20.96 16.84
C ILE A 274 -7.75 21.77 15.79
N LYS A 275 -8.33 22.88 16.21
CA LYS A 275 -9.11 23.76 15.34
C LYS A 275 -8.52 25.17 15.37
N ASP A 276 -8.31 25.75 14.20
CA ASP A 276 -7.95 27.14 14.00
C ASP A 276 -9.08 27.92 13.31
N ASN A 277 -9.04 29.23 13.39
CA ASN A 277 -9.92 30.15 12.67
C ASN A 277 -9.15 30.95 11.60
N GLY A 278 -8.11 30.34 11.02
CA GLY A 278 -7.25 30.94 10.02
C GLY A 278 -7.82 30.93 8.60
N CYS A 279 -6.93 30.96 7.61
CA CYS A 279 -7.31 31.09 6.19
C CYS A 279 -8.02 29.85 5.60
N GLY A 280 -8.01 28.71 6.31
CA GLY A 280 -8.55 27.45 5.79
C GLY A 280 -7.72 26.85 4.65
N ILE A 281 -8.19 25.73 4.12
CA ILE A 281 -7.53 24.94 3.06
C ILE A 281 -8.44 24.91 1.83
N HIS A 282 -7.85 25.13 0.63
CA HIS A 282 -8.59 25.04 -0.60
C HIS A 282 -9.11 23.60 -0.83
N PRO A 283 -10.36 23.38 -1.28
CA PRO A 283 -10.92 22.03 -1.44
C PRO A 283 -10.09 21.08 -2.32
N GLU A 284 -9.42 21.61 -3.34
CA GLU A 284 -8.50 20.82 -4.19
C GLU A 284 -7.28 20.30 -3.43
N ASP A 285 -6.86 20.99 -2.37
CA ASP A 285 -5.68 20.62 -1.58
C ASP A 285 -5.99 19.59 -0.48
N LEU A 286 -7.23 19.51 0.01
CA LEU A 286 -7.61 18.64 1.13
C LEU A 286 -7.16 17.17 0.97
N HIS A 287 -7.24 16.64 -0.24
CA HIS A 287 -6.79 15.27 -0.53
C HIS A 287 -5.27 15.13 -0.65
N HIS A 288 -4.53 16.24 -0.59
CA HIS A 288 -3.10 16.28 -0.86
C HIS A 288 -2.25 16.73 0.32
N ILE A 289 -2.84 17.36 1.35
CA ILE A 289 -2.10 17.93 2.49
C ILE A 289 -1.23 16.92 3.26
N PHE A 290 -1.58 15.64 3.22
CA PHE A 290 -0.79 14.56 3.84
C PHE A 290 0.23 13.92 2.89
N LYS A 291 0.33 14.39 1.62
CA LYS A 291 1.39 13.94 0.71
C LYS A 291 2.70 14.62 1.09
N ARG A 292 3.80 13.86 1.06
CA ARG A 292 5.15 14.37 1.33
C ARG A 292 5.52 15.45 0.33
N PHE A 293 6.17 16.48 0.81
CA PHE A 293 6.63 17.64 0.03
C PHE A 293 5.49 18.43 -0.64
N TYR A 294 4.23 18.09 -0.31
CA TYR A 294 3.11 18.82 -0.86
C TYR A 294 2.98 20.19 -0.22
N ARG A 295 2.77 21.19 -1.05
CA ARG A 295 2.52 22.57 -0.65
C ARG A 295 1.39 23.12 -1.52
N SER A 296 0.46 23.80 -0.88
CA SER A 296 -0.64 24.46 -1.59
C SER A 296 -0.11 25.49 -2.59
N ARG A 297 -0.65 25.48 -3.82
CA ARG A 297 -0.40 26.52 -4.82
C ARG A 297 -1.09 27.82 -4.48
N PHE A 298 -2.06 27.76 -3.58
CA PHE A 298 -2.88 28.89 -3.12
C PHE A 298 -2.33 29.55 -1.85
N SER A 299 -1.38 28.92 -1.17
CA SER A 299 -0.74 29.47 0.02
C SER A 299 0.30 30.51 -0.35
N LYS A 300 0.26 31.64 0.34
CA LYS A 300 1.28 32.71 0.23
C LYS A 300 2.54 32.37 1.05
N ASP A 301 2.46 31.41 1.95
CA ASP A 301 3.57 31.02 2.80
C ASP A 301 4.59 30.18 2.03
N THR A 302 5.84 30.63 2.04
CA THR A 302 6.96 30.00 1.33
C THR A 302 7.87 29.18 2.24
N GLN A 303 7.66 29.14 3.55
CA GLN A 303 8.65 28.60 4.50
C GLN A 303 8.51 27.10 4.82
N GLY A 304 7.36 26.47 4.65
CA GLY A 304 7.15 25.07 4.99
C GLY A 304 7.83 24.07 4.03
N ILE A 305 8.39 22.97 4.54
CA ILE A 305 9.02 21.89 3.74
C ILE A 305 7.99 20.89 3.20
N GLY A 306 6.76 20.88 3.74
CA GLY A 306 5.71 19.92 3.35
C GLY A 306 5.90 18.51 3.93
N LEU A 307 6.61 18.39 5.06
CA LEU A 307 6.83 17.11 5.76
C LEU A 307 6.14 17.00 7.12
N GLY A 308 5.70 18.11 7.72
CA GLY A 308 5.11 18.10 9.06
C GLY A 308 3.80 17.31 9.16
N LEU A 309 2.82 17.58 8.28
CA LEU A 309 1.55 16.86 8.26
C LEU A 309 1.69 15.39 7.84
N PRO A 310 2.49 15.02 6.83
CA PRO A 310 2.81 13.62 6.55
C PRO A 310 3.45 12.87 7.73
N LEU A 311 4.38 13.50 8.45
CA LEU A 311 5.00 12.93 9.65
C LEU A 311 3.97 12.76 10.78
N ALA A 312 3.14 13.77 11.04
CA ALA A 312 2.07 13.69 12.02
C ALA A 312 1.12 12.53 11.73
N LYS A 313 0.67 12.39 10.49
CA LYS A 313 -0.19 11.28 10.06
C LYS A 313 0.49 9.92 10.28
N ALA A 314 1.74 9.76 9.86
CA ALA A 314 2.47 8.50 10.02
C ALA A 314 2.63 8.10 11.49
N ILE A 315 2.90 9.06 12.38
CA ILE A 315 3.00 8.80 13.82
C ILE A 315 1.64 8.41 14.42
N ILE A 316 0.56 9.13 14.06
CA ILE A 316 -0.81 8.84 14.54
C ILE A 316 -1.24 7.45 14.10
N GLU A 317 -1.02 7.08 12.83
CA GLU A 317 -1.32 5.75 12.29
C GLU A 317 -0.49 4.65 12.98
N ALA A 318 0.79 4.89 13.29
CA ALA A 318 1.65 3.97 14.04
C ALA A 318 1.20 3.77 15.50
N HIS A 319 0.45 4.72 16.06
CA HIS A 319 -0.25 4.59 17.34
C HIS A 319 -1.64 3.95 17.21
N GLY A 320 -2.04 3.49 16.01
CA GLY A 320 -3.36 2.91 15.75
C GLY A 320 -4.48 3.94 15.68
N GLY A 321 -4.14 5.22 15.61
CA GLY A 321 -5.08 6.32 15.45
C GLY A 321 -5.43 6.60 13.99
N LEU A 322 -6.50 7.38 13.80
CA LEU A 322 -6.91 7.93 12.51
C LEU A 322 -6.89 9.46 12.60
N ILE A 323 -6.49 10.12 11.52
CA ILE A 323 -6.54 11.58 11.40
C ILE A 323 -7.43 11.97 10.23
N GLU A 324 -8.34 12.90 10.50
CA GLU A 324 -9.26 13.49 9.54
C GLU A 324 -9.07 15.02 9.54
N VAL A 325 -9.47 15.66 8.44
CA VAL A 325 -9.39 17.11 8.28
C VAL A 325 -10.71 17.65 7.74
N GLU A 326 -11.21 18.69 8.38
CA GLU A 326 -12.33 19.48 7.92
C GLU A 326 -11.85 20.93 7.78
N SER A 327 -12.09 21.55 6.64
CA SER A 327 -11.65 22.92 6.41
C SER A 327 -12.56 23.64 5.44
N GLU A 328 -12.74 24.94 5.69
CA GLU A 328 -13.46 25.85 4.82
C GLU A 328 -12.64 27.15 4.71
N LEU A 329 -12.50 27.65 3.46
CA LEU A 329 -11.75 28.87 3.19
C LEU A 329 -12.27 30.05 3.99
N GLU A 330 -11.35 30.83 4.55
CA GLU A 330 -11.60 32.02 5.39
C GLU A 330 -12.39 31.74 6.70
N ILE A 331 -12.65 30.47 7.01
CA ILE A 331 -13.29 30.06 8.27
C ILE A 331 -12.29 29.36 9.19
N GLY A 332 -11.39 28.53 8.62
CA GLY A 332 -10.35 27.82 9.35
C GLY A 332 -10.29 26.33 9.07
N THR A 333 -9.46 25.64 9.86
CA THR A 333 -9.20 24.20 9.69
C THR A 333 -9.39 23.47 11.01
N SER A 334 -9.89 22.24 10.95
CA SER A 334 -10.04 21.34 12.09
C SER A 334 -9.39 20.00 11.75
N PHE A 335 -8.35 19.62 12.50
CA PHE A 335 -7.76 18.28 12.46
C PHE A 335 -8.33 17.45 13.59
N ILE A 336 -8.90 16.29 13.28
CA ILE A 336 -9.58 15.40 14.21
C ILE A 336 -8.79 14.09 14.27
N MET A 337 -8.23 13.78 15.42
CA MET A 337 -7.47 12.57 15.68
C MET A 337 -8.25 11.63 16.59
N ASN A 338 -8.50 10.40 16.16
CA ASN A 338 -9.24 9.40 16.90
C ASN A 338 -8.31 8.22 17.25
N PHE A 339 -8.12 7.94 18.53
CA PHE A 339 -7.30 6.84 19.04
C PHE A 339 -8.23 5.78 19.66
N PRO A 340 -8.37 4.60 19.05
CA PRO A 340 -9.22 3.54 19.60
C PRO A 340 -8.76 3.09 20.98
N ILE A 341 -9.71 2.96 21.91
CA ILE A 341 -9.45 2.36 23.22
C ILE A 341 -9.60 0.84 23.05
N PRO A 342 -8.57 0.01 23.37
CA PRO A 342 -8.69 -1.43 23.30
C PRO A 342 -9.86 -1.88 24.18
N THR A 343 -10.89 -2.46 23.58
CA THR A 343 -11.96 -3.10 24.33
C THR A 343 -11.33 -4.23 25.14
N LYS A 344 -11.40 -4.17 26.47
CA LYS A 344 -11.07 -5.34 27.30
C LYS A 344 -12.01 -6.46 26.88
N LEU A 345 -11.49 -7.45 26.13
CA LEU A 345 -12.13 -8.74 25.90
C LEU A 345 -12.16 -9.54 27.21
#